data_6fe0ca172647591a64e7c90ac14f29df
#
_entry.id   6fe0ca172647591a64e7c90ac14f29df
#
_cell.length_a   1.000
_cell.length_b   1.000
_cell.length_c   1.000
_cell.angle_alpha   90.00
_cell.angle_beta   90.00
_cell.angle_gamma   90.00
#
_symmetry.space_group_name_H-M   'P 1'
#
loop_
_entity.id
_entity.type
_entity.pdbx_description
1 polymer ?
#
loop_
_entity_poly.entity_id
_entity_poly.type
_entity_poly.pdbx_seq_one_letter_code
_entity_poly.pdbx_strand_id
1 'polypeptide(L)'
;MNRKRKNNKHGFTLVELIVVLTIIAVLASLLIPSLTEYINKAKKQALIEEATDIWKASQTAMSECYALYPESFDDSCKFTTTINGKKISNLGRITNGALGALQTNPNDPVEANTSSRKIAQQVLIYLDSAKPSSARYLFNTTSNWATWGKTADEFLGKNPKPKAVLLQIFHTKDGKVVAINFGKNGYMVTLIPGQETTCVRNGKSLPSSS
;
A
#
# COMPACT_ATOMS: atom_id res chain seq x y z
N MET A 1 42.98 4.94 63.93
CA MET A 1 42.06 3.78 64.06
C MET A 1 41.00 3.89 62.94
N ASN A 2 41.18 3.18 61.83
CA ASN A 2 40.33 3.28 60.61
C ASN A 2 39.26 2.16 60.66
N ARG A 3 38.02 2.51 60.94
CA ARG A 3 36.89 1.59 60.91
C ARG A 3 36.45 1.38 59.45
N LYS A 4 36.78 0.24 58.87
CA LYS A 4 36.19 -0.22 57.60
C LYS A 4 34.67 -0.44 57.78
N ARG A 5 33.84 0.37 57.11
CA ARG A 5 32.39 0.09 56.95
C ARG A 5 32.22 -1.18 56.16
N LYS A 6 31.68 -2.23 56.78
CA LYS A 6 31.23 -3.46 56.12
C LYS A 6 29.96 -3.09 55.30
N ASN A 7 30.11 -3.03 53.99
CA ASN A 7 28.94 -2.98 53.08
C ASN A 7 28.28 -4.36 53.06
N ASN A 8 27.20 -4.54 53.78
CA ASN A 8 26.33 -5.68 53.64
C ASN A 8 25.64 -5.62 52.28
N LYS A 9 26.19 -6.25 51.25
CA LYS A 9 25.51 -6.47 49.99
C LYS A 9 24.57 -7.66 50.19
N HIS A 10 23.28 -7.39 50.42
CA HIS A 10 22.23 -8.42 50.37
C HIS A 10 22.08 -8.86 48.89
N GLY A 11 22.46 -10.07 48.54
CA GLY A 11 22.19 -10.66 47.26
C GLY A 11 20.79 -11.22 47.22
N PHE A 12 20.17 -11.20 46.05
CA PHE A 12 18.87 -11.82 45.83
C PHE A 12 18.94 -13.33 46.02
N THR A 13 17.94 -13.90 46.65
CA THR A 13 17.81 -15.36 46.79
C THR A 13 17.30 -15.96 45.46
N LEU A 14 17.66 -17.20 45.18
CA LEU A 14 17.22 -17.96 43.99
C LEU A 14 15.68 -18.07 43.98
N VAL A 15 15.03 -18.20 45.15
CA VAL A 15 13.55 -18.27 45.28
C VAL A 15 12.91 -16.96 44.90
N GLU A 16 13.42 -15.83 45.34
CA GLU A 16 12.90 -14.50 44.97
C GLU A 16 12.95 -14.29 43.44
N LEU A 17 14.05 -14.73 42.78
CA LEU A 17 14.17 -14.62 41.34
C LEU A 17 13.12 -15.50 40.62
N ILE A 18 12.91 -16.76 41.04
CA ILE A 18 11.93 -17.67 40.43
C ILE A 18 10.52 -17.13 40.58
N VAL A 19 10.16 -16.61 41.78
CA VAL A 19 8.83 -16.03 42.02
C VAL A 19 8.56 -14.86 41.11
N VAL A 20 9.51 -13.94 40.95
CA VAL A 20 9.39 -12.78 40.06
C VAL A 20 9.22 -13.23 38.59
N LEU A 21 10.03 -14.18 38.13
CA LEU A 21 9.94 -14.70 36.77
C LEU A 21 8.58 -15.38 36.50
N THR A 22 8.05 -16.10 37.49
CA THR A 22 6.73 -16.76 37.38
C THR A 22 5.61 -15.73 37.26
N ILE A 23 5.65 -14.66 38.07
CA ILE A 23 4.66 -13.59 37.98
C ILE A 23 4.71 -12.89 36.61
N ILE A 24 5.92 -12.54 36.14
CA ILE A 24 6.10 -11.91 34.82
C ILE A 24 5.61 -12.84 33.69
N ALA A 25 5.91 -14.13 33.76
CA ALA A 25 5.45 -15.10 32.75
C ALA A 25 3.92 -15.18 32.67
N VAL A 26 3.22 -15.19 33.81
CA VAL A 26 1.77 -15.19 33.87
C VAL A 26 1.19 -13.90 33.29
N LEU A 27 1.72 -12.74 33.69
CA LEU A 27 1.25 -11.45 33.16
C LEU A 27 1.52 -11.33 31.66
N ALA A 28 2.69 -11.72 31.18
CA ALA A 28 3.07 -11.69 29.77
C ALA A 28 2.15 -12.60 28.92
N SER A 29 1.75 -13.77 29.44
CA SER A 29 0.88 -14.70 28.71
C SER A 29 -0.50 -14.10 28.40
N LEU A 30 -1.00 -13.19 29.21
CA LEU A 30 -2.28 -12.49 29.02
C LEU A 30 -2.13 -11.24 28.13
N LEU A 31 -0.99 -10.54 28.22
CA LEU A 31 -0.77 -9.28 27.51
C LEU A 31 -0.36 -9.46 26.05
N ILE A 32 0.45 -10.48 25.73
CA ILE A 32 1.00 -10.67 24.39
C ILE A 32 -0.09 -10.85 23.32
N PRO A 33 -1.13 -11.69 23.51
CA PRO A 33 -2.19 -11.83 22.50
C PRO A 33 -2.93 -10.53 22.21
N SER A 34 -3.33 -9.79 23.24
CA SER A 34 -4.09 -8.54 23.10
C SER A 34 -3.25 -7.44 22.44
N LEU A 35 -1.96 -7.34 22.78
CA LEU A 35 -1.03 -6.39 22.18
C LEU A 35 -0.81 -6.69 20.69
N THR A 36 -0.70 -7.97 20.32
CA THR A 36 -0.53 -8.39 18.93
C THR A 36 -1.76 -8.01 18.08
N GLU A 37 -2.96 -8.21 18.62
CA GLU A 37 -4.20 -7.81 17.94
C GLU A 37 -4.27 -6.30 17.74
N TYR A 38 -3.94 -5.53 18.78
CA TYR A 38 -3.89 -4.07 18.73
C TYR A 38 -2.90 -3.57 17.66
N ILE A 39 -1.67 -4.13 17.63
CA ILE A 39 -0.65 -3.78 16.62
C ILE A 39 -1.15 -4.09 15.20
N ASN A 40 -1.81 -5.22 14.99
CA ASN A 40 -2.35 -5.58 13.68
C ASN A 40 -3.47 -4.63 13.25
N LYS A 41 -4.35 -4.23 14.17
CA LYS A 41 -5.39 -3.24 13.91
C LYS A 41 -4.80 -1.87 13.57
N ALA A 42 -3.80 -1.42 14.31
CA ALA A 42 -3.11 -0.15 14.05
C ALA A 42 -2.41 -0.16 12.66
N LYS A 43 -1.77 -1.28 12.29
CA LYS A 43 -1.15 -1.44 10.96
C LYS A 43 -2.17 -1.35 9.84
N LYS A 44 -3.34 -2.03 9.98
CA LYS A 44 -4.41 -1.95 8.99
C LYS A 44 -4.93 -0.52 8.83
N GLN A 45 -5.17 0.16 9.96
CA GLN A 45 -5.66 1.54 9.95
C GLN A 45 -4.67 2.49 9.24
N ALA A 46 -3.37 2.38 9.54
CA ALA A 46 -2.34 3.17 8.87
C ALA A 46 -2.30 2.92 7.35
N LEU A 47 -2.50 1.68 6.90
CA LEU A 47 -2.55 1.36 5.47
C LEU A 47 -3.82 1.90 4.79
N ILE A 48 -4.95 1.92 5.49
CA ILE A 48 -6.19 2.52 4.98
C ILE A 48 -6.04 4.04 4.82
N GLU A 49 -5.43 4.70 5.79
CA GLU A 49 -5.13 6.13 5.73
C GLU A 49 -4.17 6.43 4.56
N GLU A 50 -3.10 5.65 4.42
CA GLU A 50 -2.15 5.78 3.32
C GLU A 50 -2.84 5.57 1.95
N ALA A 51 -3.73 4.59 1.82
CA ALA A 51 -4.51 4.36 0.61
C ALA A 51 -5.48 5.52 0.32
N THR A 52 -6.05 6.12 1.36
CA THR A 52 -6.93 7.29 1.23
C THR A 52 -6.16 8.50 0.72
N ASP A 53 -4.95 8.73 1.19
CA ASP A 53 -4.08 9.82 0.70
C ASP A 53 -3.68 9.58 -0.76
N ILE A 54 -3.34 8.33 -1.13
CA ILE A 54 -3.08 7.94 -2.52
C ILE A 54 -4.30 8.20 -3.40
N TRP A 55 -5.50 7.85 -2.93
CA TRP A 55 -6.72 8.13 -3.67
C TRP A 55 -6.93 9.62 -3.91
N LYS A 56 -6.78 10.46 -2.88
CA LYS A 56 -6.90 11.93 -2.99
C LYS A 56 -5.88 12.48 -3.99
N ALA A 57 -4.62 12.10 -3.87
CA ALA A 57 -3.54 12.51 -4.78
C ALA A 57 -3.85 12.08 -6.23
N SER A 58 -4.31 10.85 -6.42
CA SER A 58 -4.69 10.31 -7.73
C SER A 58 -5.89 11.06 -8.32
N GLN A 59 -6.91 11.36 -7.50
CA GLN A 59 -8.08 12.11 -7.95
C GLN A 59 -7.71 13.54 -8.36
N THR A 60 -6.81 14.19 -7.62
CA THR A 60 -6.32 15.54 -7.97
C THR A 60 -5.55 15.49 -9.30
N ALA A 61 -4.64 14.53 -9.48
CA ALA A 61 -3.92 14.34 -10.74
C ALA A 61 -4.87 14.09 -11.92
N MET A 62 -5.89 13.24 -11.73
CA MET A 62 -6.89 12.95 -12.76
C MET A 62 -7.69 14.19 -13.14
N SER A 63 -8.14 14.96 -12.15
CA SER A 63 -8.93 16.18 -12.36
C SER A 63 -8.12 17.24 -13.12
N GLU A 64 -6.85 17.43 -12.77
CA GLU A 64 -5.96 18.34 -13.49
C GLU A 64 -5.71 17.87 -14.93
N CYS A 65 -5.39 16.59 -15.11
CA CYS A 65 -5.20 16.03 -16.46
C CYS A 65 -6.45 16.12 -17.30
N TYR A 66 -7.63 15.91 -16.74
CA TYR A 66 -8.88 16.03 -17.46
C TYR A 66 -9.16 17.47 -17.93
N ALA A 67 -8.82 18.45 -17.09
CA ALA A 67 -8.96 19.87 -17.44
C ALA A 67 -8.00 20.32 -18.55
N LEU A 68 -6.76 19.77 -18.57
CA LEU A 68 -5.72 20.20 -19.51
C LEU A 68 -5.64 19.33 -20.78
N TYR A 69 -5.99 18.03 -20.67
CA TYR A 69 -5.79 17.03 -21.72
C TYR A 69 -6.94 16.03 -21.76
N PRO A 70 -8.21 16.46 -21.98
CA PRO A 70 -9.37 15.56 -21.92
C PRO A 70 -9.28 14.40 -22.92
N GLU A 71 -8.64 14.62 -24.08
CA GLU A 71 -8.41 13.59 -25.11
C GLU A 71 -7.61 12.39 -24.58
N SER A 72 -6.80 12.57 -23.53
CA SER A 72 -6.02 11.48 -22.91
C SER A 72 -6.89 10.44 -22.21
N PHE A 73 -8.16 10.73 -21.99
CA PHE A 73 -9.10 9.81 -21.35
C PHE A 73 -9.92 8.99 -22.36
N ASP A 74 -10.09 9.47 -23.58
CA ASP A 74 -10.89 8.78 -24.59
C ASP A 74 -10.30 7.45 -25.03
N ASP A 75 -9.01 7.44 -25.32
CA ASP A 75 -8.30 6.22 -25.78
C ASP A 75 -7.94 5.28 -24.65
N SER A 76 -7.77 5.78 -23.42
CA SER A 76 -7.38 4.97 -22.26
C SER A 76 -8.54 4.20 -21.64
N CYS A 77 -9.78 4.62 -21.85
CA CYS A 77 -10.97 4.08 -21.20
C CYS A 77 -11.66 2.96 -22.01
N LYS A 78 -10.96 1.84 -22.20
CA LYS A 78 -11.48 0.66 -22.92
C LYS A 78 -11.67 -0.56 -22.03
N PHE A 79 -11.41 -0.42 -20.74
CA PHE A 79 -11.42 -1.54 -19.82
C PHE A 79 -12.80 -1.76 -19.20
N THR A 80 -13.17 -3.01 -19.00
CA THR A 80 -14.40 -3.41 -18.31
C THR A 80 -14.03 -4.28 -17.12
N THR A 81 -14.59 -3.98 -15.97
CA THR A 81 -14.39 -4.79 -14.76
C THR A 81 -15.65 -4.86 -13.94
N THR A 82 -15.67 -5.78 -12.97
CA THR A 82 -16.75 -5.88 -12.00
C THR A 82 -16.26 -5.32 -10.66
N ILE A 83 -16.94 -4.29 -10.18
CA ILE A 83 -16.69 -3.69 -8.87
C ILE A 83 -17.96 -3.90 -8.05
N ASN A 84 -17.88 -4.64 -6.94
CA ASN A 84 -19.01 -5.01 -6.08
C ASN A 84 -20.20 -5.65 -6.83
N GLY A 85 -19.91 -6.63 -7.65
CA GLY A 85 -20.93 -7.33 -8.42
C GLY A 85 -21.53 -6.51 -9.58
N LYS A 86 -21.19 -5.22 -9.71
CA LYS A 86 -21.66 -4.37 -10.81
C LYS A 86 -20.60 -4.29 -11.90
N LYS A 87 -20.97 -4.69 -13.11
CA LYS A 87 -20.12 -4.54 -14.30
C LYS A 87 -20.03 -3.07 -14.69
N ILE A 88 -18.81 -2.52 -14.77
CA ILE A 88 -18.53 -1.16 -15.18
C ILE A 88 -17.63 -1.22 -16.41
N SER A 89 -18.08 -0.59 -17.49
CA SER A 89 -17.38 -0.51 -18.77
C SER A 89 -16.76 0.86 -18.99
N ASN A 90 -15.89 0.97 -19.98
CA ASN A 90 -15.23 2.22 -20.36
C ASN A 90 -14.42 2.84 -19.24
N LEU A 91 -13.70 2.01 -18.51
CA LEU A 91 -12.75 2.45 -17.48
C LEU A 91 -11.34 2.55 -18.06
N GLY A 92 -10.63 3.59 -17.65
CA GLY A 92 -9.19 3.67 -17.75
C GLY A 92 -8.55 3.06 -16.52
N ARG A 93 -7.26 2.76 -16.64
CA ARG A 93 -6.47 2.20 -15.54
C ARG A 93 -5.04 2.71 -15.58
N ILE A 94 -4.53 3.10 -14.44
CA ILE A 94 -3.12 3.33 -14.22
C ILE A 94 -2.60 2.13 -13.44
N THR A 95 -1.61 1.45 -14.01
CA THR A 95 -1.08 0.22 -13.45
C THR A 95 0.27 0.44 -12.80
N ASN A 96 0.63 -0.45 -11.90
CA ASN A 96 1.93 -0.44 -11.25
C ASN A 96 3.10 -0.43 -12.23
N GLY A 97 3.00 -1.17 -13.35
CA GLY A 97 4.04 -1.19 -14.37
C GLY A 97 4.16 0.10 -15.15
N ALA A 98 3.06 0.75 -15.51
CA ALA A 98 3.10 2.06 -16.13
C ALA A 98 3.78 3.08 -15.21
N LEU A 99 3.44 3.09 -13.91
CA LEU A 99 4.09 3.93 -12.92
C LEU A 99 5.59 3.61 -12.78
N GLY A 100 5.95 2.33 -12.71
CA GLY A 100 7.34 1.87 -12.58
C GLY A 100 8.19 2.16 -13.82
N ALA A 101 7.64 1.96 -15.02
CA ALA A 101 8.33 2.30 -16.27
C ALA A 101 8.65 3.80 -16.33
N LEU A 102 7.65 4.66 -16.08
CA LEU A 102 7.84 6.10 -16.08
C LEU A 102 8.73 6.61 -14.93
N GLN A 103 8.72 5.94 -13.78
CA GLN A 103 9.60 6.25 -12.66
C GLN A 103 11.08 5.98 -13.00
N THR A 104 11.36 4.87 -13.70
CA THR A 104 12.73 4.49 -14.12
C THR A 104 13.19 5.23 -15.36
N ASN A 105 12.31 5.44 -16.33
CA ASN A 105 12.57 6.13 -17.57
C ASN A 105 11.41 7.07 -17.92
N PRO A 106 11.46 8.35 -17.52
CA PRO A 106 10.39 9.30 -17.80
C PRO A 106 10.09 9.51 -19.30
N ASN A 107 11.01 9.11 -20.16
CA ASN A 107 10.90 9.18 -21.61
C ASN A 107 10.67 7.81 -22.26
N ASP A 108 10.16 6.83 -21.52
CA ASP A 108 9.92 5.47 -22.00
C ASP A 108 9.06 5.47 -23.28
N PRO A 109 9.57 4.96 -24.42
CA PRO A 109 8.88 5.02 -25.71
C PRO A 109 7.67 4.09 -25.77
N VAL A 110 7.62 3.02 -24.97
CA VAL A 110 6.48 2.09 -24.91
C VAL A 110 5.27 2.77 -24.28
N GLU A 111 5.51 3.54 -23.22
CA GLU A 111 4.47 4.31 -22.55
C GLU A 111 4.20 5.65 -23.26
N ALA A 112 5.11 6.10 -24.13
CA ALA A 112 4.97 7.38 -24.85
C ALA A 112 3.74 7.44 -25.75
N ASN A 113 3.28 6.31 -26.27
CA ASN A 113 2.14 6.21 -27.18
C ASN A 113 0.81 5.93 -26.47
N THR A 114 0.80 5.90 -25.14
CA THR A 114 -0.43 5.68 -24.38
C THR A 114 -1.02 7.01 -23.92
N SER A 115 -2.28 7.22 -24.19
CA SER A 115 -3.03 8.38 -23.72
C SER A 115 -2.98 8.53 -22.20
N SER A 116 -2.77 7.43 -21.49
CA SER A 116 -2.63 7.40 -20.03
C SER A 116 -1.28 7.88 -19.49
N ARG A 117 -0.27 8.14 -20.36
CA ARG A 117 1.07 8.56 -19.89
C ARG A 117 1.05 9.85 -19.11
N LYS A 118 0.39 10.89 -19.65
CA LYS A 118 0.29 12.20 -18.99
C LYS A 118 -0.33 12.04 -17.60
N ILE A 119 -1.38 11.23 -17.52
CA ILE A 119 -2.07 10.92 -16.27
C ILE A 119 -1.13 10.21 -15.30
N ALA A 120 -0.42 9.16 -15.75
CA ALA A 120 0.51 8.41 -14.91
C ALA A 120 1.67 9.26 -14.41
N GLN A 121 2.21 10.15 -15.25
CA GLN A 121 3.25 11.10 -14.85
C GLN A 121 2.75 12.07 -13.77
N GLN A 122 1.54 12.61 -13.94
CA GLN A 122 0.95 13.52 -12.97
C GLN A 122 0.67 12.81 -11.64
N VAL A 123 0.17 11.56 -11.68
CA VAL A 123 0.01 10.73 -10.48
C VAL A 123 1.33 10.54 -9.75
N LEU A 124 2.43 10.27 -10.45
CA LEU A 124 3.76 10.12 -9.82
C LEU A 124 4.23 11.42 -9.14
N ILE A 125 3.92 12.58 -9.72
CA ILE A 125 4.25 13.88 -9.11
C ILE A 125 3.47 14.07 -7.81
N TYR A 126 2.15 13.89 -7.82
CA TYR A 126 1.32 14.05 -6.62
C TYR A 126 1.59 12.99 -5.53
N LEU A 127 2.19 11.87 -5.89
CA LEU A 127 2.64 10.85 -4.95
C LEU A 127 4.08 11.06 -4.44
N ASP A 128 4.75 12.15 -4.78
CA ASP A 128 6.18 12.36 -4.48
C ASP A 128 7.06 11.20 -4.92
N SER A 129 6.74 10.61 -6.07
CA SER A 129 7.35 9.37 -6.54
C SER A 129 7.88 9.43 -7.97
N ALA A 130 8.01 10.63 -8.53
CA ALA A 130 8.48 10.83 -9.91
C ALA A 130 9.96 10.45 -10.12
N LYS A 131 10.81 10.57 -9.09
CA LYS A 131 12.23 10.23 -9.16
C LYS A 131 12.54 9.07 -8.20
N PRO A 132 13.12 7.94 -8.66
CA PRO A 132 13.36 6.77 -7.80
C PRO A 132 14.23 7.05 -6.58
N SER A 133 15.21 7.94 -6.69
CA SER A 133 16.15 8.28 -5.61
C SER A 133 15.48 8.95 -4.42
N SER A 134 14.42 9.74 -4.65
CA SER A 134 13.68 10.47 -3.61
C SER A 134 12.24 9.97 -3.43
N ALA A 135 11.84 8.95 -4.18
CA ALA A 135 10.47 8.47 -4.20
C ALA A 135 9.93 8.05 -2.83
N ARG A 136 8.69 8.44 -2.56
CA ARG A 136 7.91 7.91 -1.42
C ARG A 136 7.54 6.45 -1.66
N TYR A 137 7.19 6.10 -2.90
CA TYR A 137 6.85 4.74 -3.33
C TYR A 137 7.73 4.29 -4.50
N LEU A 138 8.08 3.01 -4.52
CA LEU A 138 8.75 2.36 -5.63
C LEU A 138 7.80 1.38 -6.32
N PHE A 139 7.63 1.56 -7.62
CA PHE A 139 6.77 0.74 -8.44
C PHE A 139 7.60 -0.27 -9.25
N ASN A 140 7.08 -1.48 -9.37
CA ASN A 140 7.75 -2.51 -10.17
C ASN A 140 7.36 -2.33 -11.65
N THR A 141 8.34 -2.47 -12.53
CA THR A 141 8.17 -2.40 -13.99
C THR A 141 7.56 -3.68 -14.59
N THR A 142 7.41 -4.74 -13.79
CA THR A 142 6.89 -6.02 -14.29
C THR A 142 5.48 -5.86 -14.86
N SER A 143 5.29 -6.36 -16.05
CA SER A 143 4.07 -6.28 -16.85
C SER A 143 2.82 -6.78 -16.12
N ASN A 144 1.75 -6.12 -16.27
CA ASN A 144 0.64 -5.86 -15.38
C ASN A 144 -0.58 -6.75 -15.54
N TRP A 145 -0.67 -7.47 -16.61
CA TRP A 145 -1.76 -8.41 -16.89
C TRP A 145 -1.77 -9.56 -15.87
N ALA A 146 -0.60 -9.88 -15.32
CA ALA A 146 -0.43 -10.95 -14.35
C ALA A 146 -0.76 -10.57 -12.90
N THR A 147 -1.17 -9.31 -12.63
CA THR A 147 -1.35 -8.81 -11.25
C THR A 147 -2.80 -8.84 -10.76
N TRP A 148 -3.72 -9.18 -11.64
CA TRP A 148 -5.15 -9.22 -11.35
C TRP A 148 -5.50 -10.45 -10.53
N GLY A 149 -6.22 -10.24 -9.44
CA GLY A 149 -6.58 -11.31 -8.52
C GLY A 149 -5.41 -11.88 -7.72
N LYS A 150 -4.25 -11.19 -7.70
CA LYS A 150 -3.07 -11.57 -6.92
C LYS A 150 -3.00 -10.84 -5.59
N THR A 151 -2.34 -11.45 -4.63
CA THR A 151 -2.00 -10.84 -3.35
C THR A 151 -0.81 -9.89 -3.50
N ALA A 152 -0.59 -9.02 -2.49
CA ALA A 152 0.57 -8.14 -2.47
C ALA A 152 1.89 -8.93 -2.48
N ASP A 153 1.96 -10.05 -1.75
CA ASP A 153 3.15 -10.90 -1.66
C ASP A 153 3.44 -11.67 -2.96
N GLU A 154 2.41 -12.11 -3.68
CA GLU A 154 2.56 -12.73 -5.00
C GLU A 154 3.11 -11.75 -6.03
N PHE A 155 2.81 -10.45 -5.86
CA PHE A 155 3.26 -9.41 -6.77
C PHE A 155 4.61 -8.82 -6.38
N LEU A 156 4.80 -8.46 -5.11
CA LEU A 156 6.01 -7.80 -4.62
C LEU A 156 7.11 -8.78 -4.23
N GLY A 157 6.77 -10.07 -4.05
CA GLY A 157 7.63 -11.09 -3.48
C GLY A 157 7.59 -11.10 -1.94
N LYS A 158 8.10 -12.16 -1.34
CA LYS A 158 8.10 -12.34 0.13
C LYS A 158 8.98 -11.32 0.87
N ASN A 159 10.03 -10.81 0.18
CA ASN A 159 10.97 -9.81 0.72
C ASN A 159 11.05 -8.61 -0.24
N PRO A 160 10.02 -7.76 -0.31
CA PRO A 160 10.02 -6.63 -1.22
C PRO A 160 11.08 -5.60 -0.81
N LYS A 161 11.61 -4.87 -1.81
CA LYS A 161 12.48 -3.73 -1.55
C LYS A 161 11.78 -2.72 -0.63
N PRO A 162 12.52 -2.00 0.22
CA PRO A 162 11.95 -0.89 0.99
C PRO A 162 11.20 0.07 0.07
N LYS A 163 10.03 0.55 0.51
CA LYS A 163 9.13 1.43 -0.26
C LYS A 163 8.43 0.78 -1.46
N ALA A 164 8.69 -0.51 -1.77
CA ALA A 164 7.99 -1.20 -2.85
C ALA A 164 6.51 -1.37 -2.51
N VAL A 165 5.65 -0.98 -3.45
CA VAL A 165 4.20 -1.08 -3.31
C VAL A 165 3.57 -1.57 -4.61
N LEU A 166 2.38 -2.16 -4.50
CA LEU A 166 1.47 -2.36 -5.62
C LEU A 166 0.47 -1.22 -5.62
N LEU A 167 0.25 -0.59 -6.77
CA LEU A 167 -0.79 0.40 -6.96
C LEU A 167 -1.48 0.19 -8.30
N GLN A 168 -2.80 0.14 -8.28
CA GLN A 168 -3.67 0.10 -9.45
C GLN A 168 -4.79 1.11 -9.23
N ILE A 169 -5.01 1.98 -10.20
CA ILE A 169 -6.02 3.04 -10.16
C ILE A 169 -6.99 2.81 -11.31
N PHE A 170 -8.28 2.83 -11.02
CA PHE A 170 -9.35 2.74 -12.00
C PHE A 170 -10.07 4.08 -12.07
N HIS A 171 -10.28 4.59 -13.28
CA HIS A 171 -10.93 5.88 -13.50
C HIS A 171 -11.91 5.82 -14.66
N THR A 172 -12.86 6.73 -14.66
CA THR A 172 -13.83 6.96 -15.74
C THR A 172 -13.25 7.91 -16.78
N LYS A 173 -13.97 8.10 -17.89
CA LYS A 173 -13.59 9.03 -18.97
C LYS A 173 -13.60 10.50 -18.52
N ASP A 174 -14.40 10.83 -17.52
CA ASP A 174 -14.48 12.18 -16.92
C ASP A 174 -13.46 12.39 -15.79
N GLY A 175 -12.43 11.54 -15.71
CA GLY A 175 -11.32 11.70 -14.75
C GLY A 175 -11.68 11.37 -13.30
N LYS A 176 -12.80 10.66 -13.05
CA LYS A 176 -13.17 10.26 -11.70
C LYS A 176 -12.52 8.93 -11.32
N VAL A 177 -11.78 8.89 -10.21
CA VAL A 177 -11.24 7.64 -9.66
C VAL A 177 -12.36 6.86 -9.00
N VAL A 178 -12.61 5.63 -9.49
CA VAL A 178 -13.70 4.76 -9.03
C VAL A 178 -13.24 3.62 -8.13
N ALA A 179 -11.97 3.25 -8.19
CA ALA A 179 -11.37 2.29 -7.27
C ALA A 179 -9.85 2.39 -7.28
N ILE A 180 -9.22 2.01 -6.17
CA ILE A 180 -7.80 1.74 -6.11
C ILE A 180 -7.53 0.41 -5.40
N ASN A 181 -6.49 -0.29 -5.84
CA ASN A 181 -5.84 -1.37 -5.12
C ASN A 181 -4.48 -0.88 -4.66
N PHE A 182 -4.21 -0.98 -3.37
CA PHE A 182 -2.92 -0.63 -2.78
C PHE A 182 -2.39 -1.81 -1.96
N GLY A 183 -1.26 -2.38 -2.41
CA GLY A 183 -0.62 -3.52 -1.77
C GLY A 183 0.69 -3.15 -1.09
N LYS A 184 0.82 -3.46 0.21
CA LYS A 184 2.03 -3.17 1.00
C LYS A 184 2.13 -4.12 2.19
N ASN A 185 3.33 -4.62 2.50
CA ASN A 185 3.61 -5.44 3.68
C ASN A 185 2.68 -6.65 3.84
N GLY A 186 2.34 -7.33 2.74
CA GLY A 186 1.45 -8.49 2.74
C GLY A 186 -0.04 -8.17 2.87
N TYR A 187 -0.42 -6.91 2.91
CA TYR A 187 -1.82 -6.47 2.92
C TYR A 187 -2.24 -5.90 1.57
N MET A 188 -3.48 -6.16 1.20
CA MET A 188 -4.17 -5.51 0.08
C MET A 188 -5.25 -4.60 0.64
N VAL A 189 -5.16 -3.32 0.32
CA VAL A 189 -6.20 -2.33 0.56
C VAL A 189 -6.96 -2.10 -0.74
N THR A 190 -8.27 -2.24 -0.68
CA THR A 190 -9.17 -1.88 -1.79
C THR A 190 -10.05 -0.73 -1.32
N LEU A 191 -9.93 0.41 -1.98
CA LEU A 191 -10.72 1.61 -1.71
C LEU A 191 -11.64 1.86 -2.91
N ILE A 192 -12.94 1.95 -2.62
CA ILE A 192 -13.98 2.31 -3.59
C ILE A 192 -14.72 3.50 -2.97
N PRO A 193 -14.71 4.69 -3.61
CA PRO A 193 -15.36 5.87 -3.05
C PRO A 193 -16.84 5.63 -2.72
N GLY A 194 -17.25 6.05 -1.54
CA GLY A 194 -18.61 5.84 -1.04
C GLY A 194 -18.88 4.47 -0.42
N GLN A 195 -17.83 3.64 -0.23
CA GLN A 195 -17.93 2.33 0.41
C GLN A 195 -16.90 2.18 1.51
N GLU A 196 -17.09 1.17 2.36
CA GLU A 196 -16.11 0.83 3.38
C GLU A 196 -14.81 0.32 2.71
N THR A 197 -13.69 0.94 3.08
CA THR A 197 -12.37 0.54 2.59
C THR A 197 -11.95 -0.77 3.25
N THR A 198 -11.61 -1.76 2.45
CA THR A 198 -11.16 -3.06 2.94
C THR A 198 -9.64 -3.12 3.03
N CYS A 199 -9.11 -3.73 4.10
CA CYS A 199 -7.69 -4.01 4.29
C CYS A 199 -7.51 -5.46 4.74
N VAL A 200 -7.09 -6.33 3.84
CA VAL A 200 -7.03 -7.78 4.06
C VAL A 200 -5.59 -8.27 3.89
N ARG A 201 -5.09 -9.01 4.89
CA ARG A 201 -3.81 -9.72 4.77
C ARG A 201 -3.95 -10.84 3.74
N ASN A 202 -3.01 -10.94 2.80
CA ASN A 202 -3.10 -11.83 1.64
C ASN A 202 -4.38 -11.65 0.82
N GLY A 203 -5.03 -10.47 0.91
CA GLY A 203 -6.15 -10.10 0.06
C GLY A 203 -5.73 -9.99 -1.40
N LYS A 204 -6.65 -10.30 -2.30
CA LYS A 204 -6.43 -10.22 -3.75
C LYS A 204 -6.84 -8.85 -4.28
N SER A 205 -6.11 -8.37 -5.30
CA SER A 205 -6.44 -7.14 -6.01
C SER A 205 -7.71 -7.31 -6.87
N LEU A 206 -8.45 -6.24 -7.08
CA LEU A 206 -9.53 -6.20 -8.08
C LEU A 206 -8.96 -6.10 -9.52
N PRO A 207 -9.72 -6.58 -10.52
CA PRO A 207 -10.81 -7.51 -10.36
C PRO A 207 -10.29 -8.88 -9.92
N SER A 208 -10.97 -9.48 -8.95
CA SER A 208 -10.77 -10.91 -8.71
C SER A 208 -11.24 -11.63 -9.96
N SER A 209 -10.39 -12.44 -10.59
CA SER A 209 -10.83 -13.33 -11.66
C SER A 209 -12.02 -14.16 -11.16
N SER A 210 -13.17 -13.96 -11.75
CA SER A 210 -14.27 -14.91 -11.67
C SER A 210 -13.87 -16.23 -12.27
#